data_392dcf325433bcdbd467eeba903906fa
#
_entry.id   392dcf325433bcdbd467eeba903906fa
#
_cell.length_a   1.000
_cell.length_b   1.000
_cell.length_c   1.000
_cell.angle_alpha   90.00
_cell.angle_beta   90.00
_cell.angle_gamma   90.00
#
_symmetry.space_group_name_H-M   'P 1'
#
loop_
_entity.id
_entity.type
_entity.pdbx_description
1 polymer ?
#
loop_
_entity_poly.entity_id
_entity_poly.type
_entity_poly.pdbx_seq_one_letter_code
_entity_poly.pdbx_strand_id
1 'polypeptide(L)'
;MMLAGKLFRDGQDNSGEVLDSNDLERERGITILSKNVSINWKGTKINILDTPGHSDFGGEVERVLNMADGCLLLVDAFEGPMPQTRFVLQKALQLGLKPIVVVNKVDKPNCRPEEVYEMVFDLMCDLDATEEQLDFTVVYGSAKNGWMSDEDRKSVV
;
A
#
# COMPACT_ATOMS: atom_id res chain seq x y z
N MET A 1 -5.99 -11.60 0.63
CA MET A 1 -6.16 -11.76 -0.84
C MET A 1 -5.13 -12.73 -1.44
N MET A 2 -3.83 -12.64 -1.13
CA MET A 2 -2.80 -13.58 -1.63
C MET A 2 -3.06 -15.03 -1.23
N LEU A 3 -3.42 -15.30 0.03
CA LEU A 3 -3.78 -16.65 0.50
C LEU A 3 -5.01 -17.20 -0.21
N ALA A 4 -6.02 -16.36 -0.44
CA ALA A 4 -7.22 -16.75 -1.17
C ALA A 4 -6.97 -17.00 -2.67
N GLY A 5 -5.91 -16.40 -3.23
CA GLY A 5 -5.47 -16.60 -4.60
C GLY A 5 -4.63 -17.85 -4.84
N LYS A 6 -4.40 -18.68 -3.83
CA LYS A 6 -3.55 -19.90 -3.89
C LYS A 6 -2.12 -19.65 -4.39
N LEU A 7 -1.50 -18.55 -3.96
CA LEU A 7 -0.11 -18.23 -4.29
C LEU A 7 0.90 -19.17 -3.66
N PHE A 8 0.50 -19.86 -2.57
CA PHE A 8 1.34 -20.81 -1.84
C PHE A 8 0.92 -22.23 -2.12
N ARG A 9 1.90 -23.15 -2.20
CA ARG A 9 1.66 -24.57 -2.13
C ARG A 9 1.34 -24.96 -0.68
N ASP A 10 0.46 -25.94 -0.49
CA ASP A 10 0.17 -26.48 0.84
C ASP A 10 1.48 -26.93 1.51
N GLY A 11 1.78 -26.40 2.70
CA GLY A 11 2.98 -26.72 3.48
C GLY A 11 4.15 -25.73 3.36
N GLN A 12 4.00 -24.61 2.64
CA GLN A 12 5.01 -23.53 2.66
C GLN A 12 4.86 -22.67 3.92
N ASP A 13 5.99 -22.47 4.62
CA ASP A 13 6.06 -21.64 5.82
C ASP A 13 5.80 -20.16 5.45
N ASN A 14 4.75 -19.57 6.01
CA ASN A 14 4.34 -18.19 5.77
C ASN A 14 5.09 -17.17 6.65
N SER A 15 6.18 -17.58 7.28
CA SER A 15 6.99 -16.76 8.18
C SER A 15 8.01 -15.92 7.40
N GLY A 16 7.57 -14.89 6.70
CA GLY A 16 8.47 -13.98 6.01
C GLY A 16 7.77 -13.04 5.05
N GLU A 17 8.49 -12.07 4.55
CA GLU A 17 8.04 -11.18 3.49
C GLU A 17 7.92 -11.99 2.19
N VAL A 18 6.68 -12.25 1.81
CA VAL A 18 6.31 -13.24 0.77
C VAL A 18 6.91 -12.93 -0.59
N LEU A 19 7.14 -11.67 -0.89
CA LEU A 19 7.67 -11.22 -2.18
C LEU A 19 9.17 -10.94 -2.14
N ASP A 20 9.76 -10.65 -0.98
CA ASP A 20 11.17 -10.29 -0.84
C ASP A 20 12.06 -11.54 -0.75
N SER A 21 12.57 -11.97 -1.90
CA SER A 21 13.43 -13.15 -2.04
C SER A 21 14.92 -12.85 -2.07
N ASN A 22 15.32 -11.58 -2.16
CA ASN A 22 16.72 -11.16 -2.23
C ASN A 22 17.32 -11.04 -0.82
N ASP A 23 18.51 -11.62 -0.60
CA ASP A 23 19.18 -11.60 0.70
C ASP A 23 19.41 -10.17 1.23
N LEU A 24 19.71 -9.20 0.34
CA LEU A 24 19.88 -7.80 0.71
C LEU A 24 18.57 -7.13 1.15
N GLU A 25 17.44 -7.50 0.56
CA GLU A 25 16.11 -7.00 0.94
C GLU A 25 15.74 -7.52 2.32
N ARG A 26 16.00 -8.80 2.58
CA ARG A 26 15.76 -9.44 3.89
C ARG A 26 16.64 -8.85 4.99
N GLU A 27 17.92 -8.59 4.69
CA GLU A 27 18.85 -8.01 5.67
C GLU A 27 18.47 -6.57 6.02
N ARG A 28 18.02 -5.79 5.05
CA ARG A 28 17.65 -4.37 5.24
C ARG A 28 16.20 -4.16 5.63
N GLY A 29 15.32 -5.17 5.45
CA GLY A 29 13.88 -5.08 5.68
C GLY A 29 13.17 -4.07 4.76
N ILE A 30 13.69 -3.88 3.54
CA ILE A 30 13.13 -2.96 2.55
C ILE A 30 13.09 -3.61 1.16
N THR A 31 12.06 -3.33 0.38
CA THR A 31 11.97 -3.71 -1.02
C THR A 31 12.94 -2.86 -1.86
N ILE A 32 13.83 -3.50 -2.60
CA ILE A 32 14.81 -2.84 -3.50
C ILE A 32 14.35 -2.94 -4.95
N LEU A 33 13.90 -4.11 -5.37
CA LEU A 33 13.42 -4.38 -6.72
C LEU A 33 11.91 -4.53 -6.74
N SER A 34 11.26 -3.94 -7.73
CA SER A 34 9.83 -4.15 -7.95
C SER A 34 9.51 -5.60 -8.26
N LYS A 35 8.41 -6.08 -7.74
CA LYS A 35 7.94 -7.45 -7.94
C LYS A 35 6.55 -7.47 -8.51
N ASN A 36 6.31 -8.43 -9.41
CA ASN A 36 5.01 -8.60 -10.05
C ASN A 36 4.44 -9.96 -9.68
N VAL A 37 3.24 -9.96 -9.13
CA VAL A 37 2.47 -11.16 -8.79
C VAL A 37 1.09 -11.06 -9.40
N SER A 38 0.65 -12.14 -10.04
CA SER A 38 -0.70 -12.25 -10.61
C SER A 38 -1.56 -13.20 -9.79
N ILE A 39 -2.77 -12.75 -9.46
CA ILE A 39 -3.78 -13.58 -8.81
C ILE A 39 -5.08 -13.57 -9.62
N ASN A 40 -5.84 -14.66 -9.53
CA ASN A 40 -7.21 -14.72 -10.05
C ASN A 40 -8.19 -14.65 -8.88
N TRP A 41 -9.08 -13.64 -8.91
CA TRP A 41 -10.09 -13.46 -7.90
C TRP A 41 -11.47 -13.33 -8.56
N LYS A 42 -12.38 -14.25 -8.27
CA LYS A 42 -13.74 -14.27 -8.83
C LYS A 42 -13.79 -14.09 -10.37
N GLY A 43 -12.87 -14.73 -11.08
CA GLY A 43 -12.79 -14.67 -12.55
C GLY A 43 -12.04 -13.44 -13.09
N THR A 44 -11.61 -12.51 -12.24
CA THR A 44 -10.81 -11.35 -12.62
C THR A 44 -9.33 -11.61 -12.32
N LYS A 45 -8.47 -11.37 -13.30
CA LYS A 45 -7.02 -11.40 -13.13
C LYS A 45 -6.56 -10.07 -12.54
N ILE A 46 -5.87 -10.12 -11.40
CA ILE A 46 -5.31 -8.95 -10.72
C ILE A 46 -3.79 -9.10 -10.73
N ASN A 47 -3.09 -8.14 -11.31
CA ASN A 47 -1.64 -8.04 -11.22
C ASN A 47 -1.29 -7.08 -10.08
N ILE A 48 -0.45 -7.53 -9.17
CA ILE A 48 0.02 -6.74 -8.04
C ILE A 48 1.49 -6.41 -8.30
N LEU A 49 1.80 -5.13 -8.41
CA LEU A 49 3.15 -4.61 -8.55
C LEU A 49 3.57 -4.07 -7.18
N ASP A 50 4.56 -4.70 -6.57
CA ASP A 50 5.16 -4.22 -5.32
C ASP A 50 6.30 -3.27 -5.67
N THR A 51 6.24 -2.04 -5.14
CA THR A 51 7.19 -0.98 -5.46
C THR A 51 8.11 -0.70 -4.28
N PRO A 52 9.41 -0.45 -4.52
CA PRO A 52 10.25 0.12 -3.47
C PRO A 52 9.69 1.48 -3.04
N GLY A 53 9.66 1.72 -1.72
CA GLY A 53 9.19 3.00 -1.15
C GLY A 53 10.28 4.06 -1.04
N HIS A 54 11.55 3.70 -1.23
CA HIS A 54 12.67 4.59 -0.98
C HIS A 54 12.98 5.49 -2.18
N SER A 55 13.28 6.78 -1.93
CA SER A 55 13.59 7.77 -2.97
C SER A 55 14.80 7.41 -3.83
N ASP A 56 15.76 6.64 -3.30
CA ASP A 56 16.95 6.18 -4.01
C ASP A 56 16.60 5.27 -5.21
N PHE A 57 15.40 4.70 -5.24
CA PHE A 57 14.91 3.82 -6.30
C PHE A 57 13.87 4.50 -7.21
N GLY A 58 13.94 5.84 -7.34
CA GLY A 58 12.95 6.63 -8.08
C GLY A 58 12.71 6.18 -9.52
N GLY A 59 13.74 5.78 -10.24
CA GLY A 59 13.60 5.26 -11.60
C GLY A 59 12.84 3.95 -11.69
N GLU A 60 12.98 3.06 -10.70
CA GLU A 60 12.23 1.83 -10.60
C GLU A 60 10.76 2.11 -10.27
N VAL A 61 10.50 3.04 -9.36
CA VAL A 61 9.14 3.48 -8.99
C VAL A 61 8.41 4.04 -10.21
N GLU A 62 9.02 4.95 -10.96
CA GLU A 62 8.41 5.52 -12.17
C GLU A 62 8.09 4.46 -13.22
N ARG A 63 9.01 3.54 -13.45
CA ARG A 63 8.82 2.45 -14.42
C ARG A 63 7.62 1.58 -14.06
N VAL A 64 7.47 1.24 -12.80
CA VAL A 64 6.38 0.40 -12.30
C VAL A 64 5.04 1.13 -12.34
N LEU A 65 5.00 2.37 -11.89
CA LEU A 65 3.78 3.17 -11.88
C LEU A 65 3.21 3.40 -13.28
N ASN A 66 4.06 3.50 -14.32
CA ASN A 66 3.62 3.60 -15.70
C ASN A 66 2.90 2.33 -16.22
N MET A 67 3.01 1.20 -15.53
CA MET A 67 2.34 -0.05 -15.89
C MET A 67 1.07 -0.31 -15.08
N ALA A 68 0.75 0.58 -14.13
CA ALA A 68 -0.37 0.40 -13.20
C ALA A 68 -1.62 1.14 -13.67
N ASP A 69 -2.78 0.54 -13.44
CA ASP A 69 -4.10 1.16 -13.68
C ASP A 69 -4.62 1.91 -12.45
N GLY A 70 -4.03 1.66 -11.28
CA GLY A 70 -4.37 2.29 -10.01
C GLY A 70 -3.31 1.98 -8.96
N CYS A 71 -3.39 2.62 -7.80
CA CYS A 71 -2.42 2.38 -6.73
C CYS A 71 -3.11 2.19 -5.37
N LEU A 72 -2.50 1.35 -4.54
CA LEU A 72 -2.82 1.23 -3.12
C LEU A 72 -1.77 2.01 -2.32
N LEU A 73 -2.18 3.09 -1.67
CA LEU A 73 -1.32 3.86 -0.79
C LEU A 73 -1.42 3.31 0.64
N LEU A 74 -0.40 2.60 1.09
CA LEU A 74 -0.35 2.05 2.44
C LEU A 74 0.25 3.06 3.40
N VAL A 75 -0.48 3.37 4.48
CA VAL A 75 -0.06 4.31 5.53
C VAL A 75 -0.22 3.65 6.89
N ASP A 76 0.77 3.82 7.76
CA ASP A 76 0.70 3.33 9.14
C ASP A 76 -0.23 4.22 9.98
N ALA A 77 -1.21 3.62 10.67
CA ALA A 77 -2.19 4.34 11.49
C ALA A 77 -1.61 5.10 12.68
N PHE A 78 -0.35 4.87 13.03
CA PHE A 78 0.35 5.56 14.10
C PHE A 78 1.30 6.65 13.57
N GLU A 79 2.11 6.31 12.56
CA GLU A 79 3.15 7.21 12.03
C GLU A 79 2.59 8.21 11.02
N GLY A 80 1.57 7.83 10.27
CA GLY A 80 1.04 8.63 9.17
C GLY A 80 1.91 8.56 7.90
N PRO A 81 1.70 9.47 6.94
CA PRO A 81 2.48 9.50 5.71
C PRO A 81 3.94 9.93 5.99
N MET A 82 4.88 9.10 5.53
CA MET A 82 6.31 9.30 5.65
C MET A 82 6.88 10.04 4.42
N PRO A 83 8.12 10.56 4.44
CA PRO A 83 8.74 11.20 3.28
C PRO A 83 8.75 10.35 2.02
N GLN A 84 8.94 9.03 2.17
CA GLN A 84 8.87 8.06 1.07
C GLN A 84 7.45 7.97 0.49
N THR A 85 6.43 8.04 1.35
CA THR A 85 5.02 8.08 0.93
C THR A 85 4.75 9.29 0.04
N ARG A 86 5.26 10.47 0.45
CA ARG A 86 5.14 11.71 -0.33
C ARG A 86 5.73 11.58 -1.72
N PHE A 87 6.94 11.01 -1.82
CA PHE A 87 7.64 10.82 -3.08
C PHE A 87 6.85 9.92 -4.05
N VAL A 88 6.44 8.73 -3.59
CA VAL A 88 5.71 7.77 -4.43
C VAL A 88 4.34 8.30 -4.81
N LEU A 89 3.63 8.91 -3.86
CA LEU A 89 2.31 9.51 -4.11
C LEU A 89 2.39 10.63 -5.15
N GLN A 90 3.38 11.51 -5.07
CA GLN A 90 3.57 12.58 -6.05
C GLN A 90 3.72 12.02 -7.47
N LYS A 91 4.49 10.95 -7.63
CA LYS A 91 4.67 10.29 -8.93
C LYS A 91 3.38 9.63 -9.43
N ALA A 92 2.64 8.98 -8.54
CA ALA A 92 1.36 8.36 -8.88
C ALA A 92 0.32 9.42 -9.34
N LEU A 93 0.21 10.53 -8.61
CA LEU A 93 -0.72 11.62 -8.95
C LEU A 93 -0.35 12.29 -10.29
N GLN A 94 0.95 12.50 -10.56
CA GLN A 94 1.42 13.06 -11.85
C GLN A 94 1.08 12.17 -13.05
N LEU A 95 1.00 10.85 -12.85
CA LEU A 95 0.57 9.88 -13.86
C LEU A 95 -0.95 9.75 -13.97
N GLY A 96 -1.71 10.53 -13.20
CA GLY A 96 -3.17 10.50 -13.19
C GLY A 96 -3.78 9.30 -12.48
N LEU A 97 -2.99 8.55 -11.69
CA LEU A 97 -3.51 7.41 -10.95
C LEU A 97 -4.40 7.89 -9.81
N LYS A 98 -5.57 7.24 -9.63
CA LYS A 98 -6.44 7.45 -8.48
C LYS A 98 -6.04 6.47 -7.37
N PRO A 99 -5.59 6.96 -6.20
CA PRO A 99 -5.18 6.09 -5.11
C PRO A 99 -6.38 5.53 -4.33
N ILE A 100 -6.23 4.31 -3.83
CA ILE A 100 -7.02 3.78 -2.72
C ILE A 100 -6.10 3.83 -1.50
N VAL A 101 -6.50 4.55 -0.47
CA VAL A 101 -5.72 4.71 0.75
C VAL A 101 -6.02 3.54 1.70
N VAL A 102 -4.97 2.89 2.19
CA VAL A 102 -5.07 1.80 3.14
C VAL A 102 -4.38 2.21 4.44
N VAL A 103 -5.17 2.57 5.44
CA VAL A 103 -4.69 2.88 6.79
C VAL A 103 -4.50 1.57 7.54
N ASN A 104 -3.25 1.13 7.61
CA ASN A 104 -2.87 -0.17 8.17
C ASN A 104 -2.41 -0.06 9.62
N LYS A 105 -2.42 -1.19 10.34
CA LYS A 105 -1.99 -1.32 11.73
C LYS A 105 -2.91 -0.61 12.73
N VAL A 106 -4.20 -0.52 12.45
CA VAL A 106 -5.21 0.03 13.37
C VAL A 106 -5.42 -0.83 14.64
N ASP A 107 -4.81 -2.02 14.69
CA ASP A 107 -4.74 -2.88 15.86
C ASP A 107 -3.73 -2.43 16.92
N LYS A 108 -2.83 -1.50 16.57
CA LYS A 108 -1.85 -0.98 17.52
C LYS A 108 -2.52 -0.10 18.59
N PRO A 109 -2.09 -0.19 19.86
CA PRO A 109 -2.44 0.83 20.84
C PRO A 109 -1.89 2.19 20.38
N ASN A 110 -2.58 3.25 20.59
CA ASN A 110 -2.22 4.62 20.18
C ASN A 110 -2.29 4.89 18.66
N CYS A 111 -2.91 4.03 17.85
CA CYS A 111 -3.21 4.39 16.49
C CYS A 111 -4.23 5.55 16.46
N ARG A 112 -4.12 6.39 15.43
CA ARG A 112 -4.94 7.60 15.21
C ARG A 112 -5.40 7.65 13.74
N PRO A 113 -6.25 6.72 13.33
CA PRO A 113 -6.62 6.56 11.92
C PRO A 113 -7.29 7.79 11.33
N GLU A 114 -8.13 8.51 12.11
CA GLU A 114 -8.79 9.74 11.66
C GLU A 114 -7.78 10.86 11.39
N GLU A 115 -6.83 11.09 12.31
CA GLU A 115 -5.76 12.08 12.08
C GLU A 115 -4.88 11.71 10.88
N VAL A 116 -4.61 10.42 10.70
CA VAL A 116 -3.83 9.93 9.55
C VAL A 116 -4.59 10.15 8.25
N TYR A 117 -5.91 9.99 8.25
CA TYR A 117 -6.75 10.36 7.10
C TYR A 117 -6.57 11.84 6.73
N GLU A 118 -6.72 12.74 7.70
CA GLU A 118 -6.52 14.18 7.50
C GLU A 118 -5.11 14.49 6.97
N MET A 119 -4.08 13.87 7.55
CA MET A 119 -2.69 14.04 7.09
C MET A 119 -2.49 13.59 5.62
N VAL A 120 -3.15 12.52 5.20
CA VAL A 120 -3.09 12.05 3.81
C VAL A 120 -3.85 13.00 2.88
N PHE A 121 -5.02 13.49 3.31
CA PHE A 121 -5.79 14.45 2.55
C PHE A 121 -5.00 15.75 2.34
N ASP A 122 -4.42 16.31 3.40
CA ASP A 122 -3.56 17.49 3.35
C ASP A 122 -2.36 17.27 2.42
N LEU A 123 -1.73 16.09 2.52
CA LEU A 123 -0.62 15.73 1.64
C LEU A 123 -1.04 15.69 0.17
N MET A 124 -2.23 15.20 -0.14
CA MET A 124 -2.73 15.20 -1.53
C MET A 124 -3.01 16.62 -2.03
N CYS A 125 -3.58 17.48 -1.19
CA CYS A 125 -3.75 18.89 -1.50
C CYS A 125 -2.40 19.59 -1.77
N ASP A 126 -1.40 19.33 -0.94
CA ASP A 126 -0.03 19.85 -1.09
C ASP A 126 0.66 19.39 -2.39
N LEU A 127 0.22 18.25 -2.93
CA LEU A 127 0.75 17.66 -4.17
C LEU A 127 -0.09 18.01 -5.41
N ASP A 128 -0.99 18.99 -5.30
CA ASP A 128 -1.87 19.45 -6.37
C ASP A 128 -2.74 18.34 -6.98
N ALA A 129 -3.25 17.43 -6.13
CA ALA A 129 -4.17 16.38 -6.57
C ALA A 129 -5.44 16.98 -7.18
N THR A 130 -5.96 16.35 -8.23
CA THR A 130 -7.22 16.76 -8.86
C THR A 130 -8.42 16.41 -7.97
N GLU A 131 -9.57 17.06 -8.22
CA GLU A 131 -10.82 16.76 -7.49
C GLU A 131 -11.18 15.26 -7.54
N GLU A 132 -10.96 14.60 -8.70
CA GLU A 132 -11.19 13.17 -8.84
C GLU A 132 -10.24 12.33 -7.99
N GLN A 133 -9.00 12.78 -7.79
CA GLN A 133 -8.01 12.11 -6.96
C GLN A 133 -8.27 12.36 -5.47
N LEU A 134 -8.80 13.52 -5.10
CA LEU A 134 -9.19 13.85 -3.74
C LEU A 134 -10.45 13.09 -3.28
N ASP A 135 -11.29 12.62 -4.20
CA ASP A 135 -12.38 11.68 -3.93
C ASP A 135 -11.86 10.23 -3.88
N PHE A 136 -10.91 9.98 -3.00
CA PHE A 136 -10.30 8.66 -2.84
C PHE A 136 -11.04 7.77 -1.84
N THR A 137 -11.01 6.47 -2.09
CA THR A 137 -11.53 5.48 -1.16
C THR A 137 -10.52 5.21 -0.05
N VAL A 138 -11.00 5.12 1.20
CA VAL A 138 -10.18 4.74 2.34
C VAL A 138 -10.61 3.38 2.87
N VAL A 139 -9.63 2.55 3.23
CA VAL A 139 -9.83 1.26 3.87
C VAL A 139 -8.95 1.19 5.12
N TYR A 140 -9.53 0.76 6.22
CA TYR A 140 -8.86 0.61 7.51
C TYR A 140 -8.62 -0.85 7.83
N GLY A 141 -7.51 -1.20 8.47
CA GLY A 141 -7.34 -2.58 8.87
C GLY A 141 -6.00 -2.93 9.48
N SER A 142 -5.87 -4.23 9.72
CA SER A 142 -4.62 -4.86 10.17
C SER A 142 -4.24 -5.98 9.22
N ALA A 143 -3.23 -5.73 8.40
CA ALA A 143 -2.69 -6.74 7.50
C ALA A 143 -2.15 -7.95 8.27
N LYS A 144 -1.57 -7.73 9.45
CA LYS A 144 -1.08 -8.78 10.34
C LYS A 144 -2.20 -9.71 10.80
N ASN A 145 -3.37 -9.16 11.12
CA ASN A 145 -4.53 -9.90 11.59
C ASN A 145 -5.48 -10.32 10.45
N GLY A 146 -5.14 -9.99 9.20
CA GLY A 146 -5.82 -10.46 8.00
C GLY A 146 -7.21 -9.88 7.78
N TRP A 147 -7.50 -8.66 8.27
CA TRP A 147 -8.78 -8.01 8.05
C TRP A 147 -8.65 -6.56 7.57
N MET A 148 -9.60 -6.13 6.76
CA MET A 148 -9.78 -4.76 6.29
C MET A 148 -11.27 -4.41 6.30
N SER A 149 -11.60 -3.13 6.49
CA SER A 149 -12.96 -2.58 6.49
C SER A 149 -12.94 -1.19 5.87
N ASP A 150 -14.03 -0.78 5.26
CA ASP A 150 -14.30 0.58 4.81
C ASP A 150 -14.71 1.52 5.96
N GLU A 151 -14.99 0.95 7.13
CA GLU A 151 -15.27 1.70 8.36
C GLU A 151 -14.15 1.49 9.39
N ASP A 152 -13.80 2.56 10.13
CA ASP A 152 -12.91 2.42 11.28
C ASP A 152 -13.62 1.64 12.39
N ARG A 153 -13.24 0.36 12.58
CA ARG A 153 -13.83 -0.51 13.60
C ARG A 153 -13.57 -0.08 15.05
N LYS A 154 -12.70 0.90 15.30
CA LYS A 154 -12.54 1.47 16.64
C LYS A 154 -13.63 2.45 17.05
N SER A 155 -14.33 3.03 16.09
CA SER A 155 -15.47 3.91 16.35
C SER A 155 -16.77 3.14 16.67
N VAL A 156 -16.73 1.80 16.67
CA VAL A 156 -17.87 0.91 16.93
C VAL A 156 -17.64 0.13 18.23
N VAL A 157 -17.32 0.82 19.33
CA VAL A 157 -17.35 0.26 20.70
C VAL A 157 -18.11 1.20 21.62
#